data_5745d8156e02f7505328e629a4334ded
#
_entry.id   5745d8156e02f7505328e629a4334ded
#
_cell.length_a   1.000
_cell.length_b   1.000
_cell.length_c   1.000
_cell.angle_alpha   90.00
_cell.angle_beta   90.00
_cell.angle_gamma   90.00
#
_symmetry.space_group_name_H-M   'P 1'
#
loop_
_entity.id
_entity.type
_entity.pdbx_description
1 polymer ?
#
loop_
_entity_poly.entity_id
_entity_poly.type
_entity_poly.pdbx_seq_one_letter_code
_entity_poly.pdbx_strand_id
1 'polypeptide(L)'
;LKAYTSNYTITGFTKEVKESDVIKISRDWNIPFVVDLGSGSLIDIKNSNVKLEPTPLKKLQSGVDLITFSGDKLLGGPQCGIIAGRKDLIARINRNAMKRAMRCDKLTVAALSAVLKIYGNPEKAVQKIPTLRLLLRPKEEIKNVVDRVLPKLRLHMERTANVEVVDCQSQVGSGALPNQLLPSAGIAIRLKNKK
;
A
#
# COMPACT_ATOMS: atom_id res chain seq x y z
N LEU A 1 -17.06 11.17 -7.57
CA LEU A 1 -15.91 10.60 -6.86
C LEU A 1 -16.27 9.21 -6.32
N LYS A 2 -15.37 8.24 -6.51
CA LYS A 2 -15.40 6.93 -5.85
C LYS A 2 -14.15 6.78 -4.99
N ALA A 3 -14.33 6.49 -3.70
CA ALA A 3 -13.23 6.17 -2.80
C ALA A 3 -13.12 4.64 -2.66
N TYR A 4 -11.88 4.12 -2.72
CA TYR A 4 -11.59 2.72 -2.42
C TYR A 4 -11.53 2.51 -0.90
N THR A 5 -12.02 1.36 -0.46
CA THR A 5 -11.93 0.94 0.94
C THR A 5 -10.53 0.41 1.23
N SER A 6 -9.53 1.32 1.33
CA SER A 6 -8.12 0.93 1.48
C SER A 6 -7.78 0.43 2.88
N ASN A 7 -8.55 0.80 3.91
CA ASN A 7 -8.26 0.53 5.32
C ASN A 7 -9.40 -0.11 6.11
N TYR A 8 -10.50 -0.48 5.44
CA TYR A 8 -11.63 -1.21 6.06
C TYR A 8 -12.27 -2.14 5.03
N THR A 9 -13.13 -3.03 5.51
CA THR A 9 -13.90 -3.94 4.67
C THR A 9 -15.37 -3.80 4.95
N ILE A 10 -16.15 -3.89 3.91
CA ILE A 10 -17.61 -3.96 4.00
C ILE A 10 -18.01 -5.42 3.84
N THR A 11 -18.68 -5.97 4.84
CA THR A 11 -19.20 -7.35 4.82
C THR A 11 -20.71 -7.33 4.97
N GLY A 12 -21.40 -8.36 4.44
CA GLY A 12 -22.85 -8.51 4.49
C GLY A 12 -23.51 -8.44 3.12
N PHE A 13 -24.80 -8.15 3.09
CA PHE A 13 -25.60 -8.05 1.86
C PHE A 13 -25.37 -6.69 1.19
N THR A 14 -24.19 -6.53 0.58
CA THR A 14 -23.80 -5.27 -0.08
C THR A 14 -23.66 -5.47 -1.57
N LYS A 15 -23.95 -4.41 -2.34
CA LYS A 15 -23.75 -4.35 -3.79
C LYS A 15 -22.94 -3.12 -4.13
N GLU A 16 -21.86 -3.31 -4.87
CA GLU A 16 -21.03 -2.24 -5.37
C GLU A 16 -21.37 -1.91 -6.81
N VAL A 17 -21.40 -0.60 -7.14
CA VAL A 17 -21.61 -0.15 -8.53
C VAL A 17 -20.34 -0.43 -9.32
N LYS A 18 -20.49 -1.04 -10.50
CA LYS A 18 -19.36 -1.29 -11.41
C LYS A 18 -18.79 0.04 -11.91
N GLU A 19 -17.48 0.15 -11.92
CA GLU A 19 -16.82 1.37 -12.44
C GLU A 19 -17.16 1.65 -13.90
N SER A 20 -17.31 0.62 -14.72
CA SER A 20 -17.76 0.75 -16.12
C SER A 20 -19.06 1.54 -16.24
N ASP A 21 -20.01 1.28 -15.33
CA ASP A 21 -21.31 1.94 -15.35
C ASP A 21 -21.19 3.41 -14.92
N VAL A 22 -20.35 3.67 -13.91
CA VAL A 22 -20.06 5.05 -13.47
C VAL A 22 -19.34 5.83 -14.56
N ILE A 23 -18.37 5.21 -15.24
CA ILE A 23 -17.65 5.83 -16.37
C ILE A 23 -18.64 6.18 -17.49
N LYS A 24 -19.56 5.28 -17.83
CA LYS A 24 -20.58 5.55 -18.85
C LYS A 24 -21.43 6.77 -18.47
N ILE A 25 -22.00 6.76 -17.27
CA ILE A 25 -22.82 7.89 -16.77
C ILE A 25 -22.01 9.19 -16.79
N SER A 26 -20.75 9.16 -16.34
CA SER A 26 -19.90 10.35 -16.30
C SER A 26 -19.65 10.93 -17.71
N ARG A 27 -19.52 10.06 -18.73
CA ARG A 27 -19.38 10.46 -20.12
C ARG A 27 -20.69 11.07 -20.67
N ASP A 28 -21.81 10.41 -20.40
CA ASP A 28 -23.13 10.86 -20.87
C ASP A 28 -23.48 12.28 -20.33
N TRP A 29 -23.02 12.56 -19.09
CA TRP A 29 -23.24 13.86 -18.43
C TRP A 29 -22.06 14.83 -18.53
N ASN A 30 -20.99 14.47 -19.23
CA ASN A 30 -19.76 15.27 -19.33
C ASN A 30 -19.20 15.71 -17.96
N ILE A 31 -19.26 14.83 -16.96
CA ILE A 31 -18.78 15.05 -15.60
C ILE A 31 -17.51 14.23 -15.40
N PRO A 32 -16.37 14.80 -14.94
CA PRO A 32 -15.16 14.04 -14.68
C PRO A 32 -15.37 12.98 -13.58
N PHE A 33 -14.94 11.75 -13.85
CA PHE A 33 -14.93 10.69 -12.87
C PHE A 33 -13.58 10.60 -12.16
N VAL A 34 -13.61 10.69 -10.83
CA VAL A 34 -12.43 10.69 -9.97
C VAL A 34 -12.44 9.45 -9.09
N VAL A 35 -11.30 8.77 -8.98
CA VAL A 35 -11.12 7.63 -8.08
C VAL A 35 -10.02 7.92 -7.07
N ASP A 36 -10.34 7.79 -5.79
CA ASP A 36 -9.37 7.82 -4.69
C ASP A 36 -8.95 6.39 -4.35
N LEU A 37 -7.70 6.03 -4.67
CA LEU A 37 -7.15 4.70 -4.44
C LEU A 37 -6.64 4.49 -3.00
N GLY A 38 -6.30 5.57 -2.33
CA GLY A 38 -5.76 5.53 -0.97
C GLY A 38 -4.32 5.03 -0.88
N SER A 39 -4.00 3.81 -1.30
CA SER A 39 -2.69 3.18 -1.02
C SER A 39 -1.60 3.41 -2.08
N GLY A 40 -1.94 3.58 -3.34
CA GLY A 40 -1.03 4.04 -4.39
C GLY A 40 0.06 3.06 -4.84
N SER A 41 -0.25 1.78 -5.00
CA SER A 41 0.72 0.84 -5.60
C SER A 41 0.94 1.14 -7.07
N LEU A 42 2.20 1.36 -7.50
CA LEU A 42 2.56 1.55 -8.91
C LEU A 42 2.93 0.24 -9.62
N ILE A 43 3.06 -0.86 -8.89
CA ILE A 43 3.46 -2.17 -9.43
C ILE A 43 2.27 -3.12 -9.38
N ASP A 44 2.08 -3.84 -10.48
CA ASP A 44 1.18 -4.99 -10.57
C ASP A 44 1.97 -6.27 -10.29
N ILE A 45 1.83 -6.81 -9.09
CA ILE A 45 2.57 -7.99 -8.66
C ILE A 45 1.77 -9.24 -9.02
N LYS A 46 1.89 -9.69 -10.27
CA LYS A 46 1.11 -10.81 -10.82
C LYS A 46 1.38 -12.17 -10.16
N ASN A 47 2.56 -12.35 -9.57
CA ASN A 47 3.04 -13.66 -9.09
C ASN A 47 3.13 -13.75 -7.55
N SER A 48 2.50 -12.86 -6.82
CA SER A 48 2.46 -12.91 -5.37
C SER A 48 1.06 -13.31 -4.87
N ASN A 49 0.99 -13.93 -3.72
CA ASN A 49 -0.28 -14.18 -3.02
C ASN A 49 -0.95 -12.87 -2.52
N VAL A 50 -0.36 -11.72 -2.85
CA VAL A 50 -0.85 -10.39 -2.48
C VAL A 50 -1.69 -9.83 -3.61
N LYS A 51 -2.99 -9.70 -3.40
CA LYS A 51 -3.86 -8.94 -4.31
C LYS A 51 -3.72 -7.45 -3.98
N LEU A 52 -2.83 -6.77 -4.67
CA LEU A 52 -2.75 -5.31 -4.57
C LEU A 52 -3.95 -4.64 -5.24
N GLU A 53 -4.25 -3.43 -4.80
CA GLU A 53 -5.20 -2.57 -5.51
C GLU A 53 -4.77 -2.37 -6.96
N PRO A 54 -5.72 -2.12 -7.87
CA PRO A 54 -5.37 -1.78 -9.25
C PRO A 54 -4.43 -0.58 -9.28
N THR A 55 -3.41 -0.66 -10.12
CA THR A 55 -2.46 0.46 -10.23
C THR A 55 -3.14 1.71 -10.79
N PRO A 56 -2.64 2.92 -10.46
CA PRO A 56 -3.07 4.18 -11.05
C PRO A 56 -3.17 4.12 -12.57
N LEU A 57 -2.17 3.54 -13.24
CA LEU A 57 -2.15 3.40 -14.70
C LEU A 57 -3.33 2.57 -15.21
N LYS A 58 -3.62 1.42 -14.60
CA LYS A 58 -4.76 0.57 -15.00
C LYS A 58 -6.08 1.31 -14.83
N LYS A 59 -6.24 2.10 -13.78
CA LYS A 59 -7.45 2.90 -13.56
C LYS A 59 -7.63 3.98 -14.63
N LEU A 60 -6.59 4.71 -14.98
CA LEU A 60 -6.65 5.69 -16.06
C LEU A 60 -6.95 5.02 -17.40
N GLN A 61 -6.36 3.87 -17.69
CA GLN A 61 -6.64 3.09 -18.91
C GLN A 61 -8.08 2.57 -18.96
N SER A 62 -8.73 2.33 -17.82
CA SER A 62 -10.16 1.94 -17.79
C SER A 62 -11.14 3.09 -18.07
N GLY A 63 -10.66 4.34 -18.14
CA GLY A 63 -11.48 5.51 -18.46
C GLY A 63 -11.75 6.44 -17.27
N VAL A 64 -11.12 6.24 -16.14
CA VAL A 64 -11.13 7.19 -15.02
C VAL A 64 -10.39 8.47 -15.44
N ASP A 65 -10.92 9.63 -15.12
CA ASP A 65 -10.35 10.92 -15.55
C ASP A 65 -9.23 11.40 -14.62
N LEU A 66 -9.40 11.22 -13.32
CA LEU A 66 -8.42 11.56 -12.29
C LEU A 66 -8.36 10.46 -11.22
N ILE A 67 -7.19 10.27 -10.70
CA ILE A 67 -6.93 9.42 -9.53
C ILE A 67 -6.20 10.20 -8.46
N THR A 68 -6.47 9.85 -7.20
CA THR A 68 -5.72 10.34 -6.03
C THR A 68 -5.20 9.16 -5.23
N PHE A 69 -4.04 9.32 -4.61
CA PHE A 69 -3.43 8.32 -3.74
C PHE A 69 -2.33 8.91 -2.86
N SER A 70 -1.96 8.17 -1.81
CA SER A 70 -0.94 8.59 -0.85
C SER A 70 0.47 8.18 -1.29
N GLY A 71 1.46 9.03 -1.01
CA GLY A 71 2.86 8.75 -1.28
C GLY A 71 3.54 7.88 -0.21
N ASP A 72 3.05 7.91 1.02
CA ASP A 72 3.67 7.31 2.22
C ASP A 72 3.13 5.91 2.59
N LYS A 73 2.24 5.34 1.77
CA LYS A 73 1.70 4.00 1.98
C LYS A 73 2.44 2.97 1.09
N LEU A 74 1.73 2.25 0.23
CA LEU A 74 2.34 1.22 -0.63
C LEU A 74 3.36 1.75 -1.63
N LEU A 75 3.28 3.03 -2.00
CA LEU A 75 4.31 3.67 -2.81
C LEU A 75 5.68 3.70 -2.10
N GLY A 76 5.70 3.76 -0.76
CA GLY A 76 6.94 3.79 0.03
C GLY A 76 7.74 5.09 -0.09
N GLY A 77 7.06 6.19 -0.42
CA GLY A 77 7.62 7.53 -0.51
C GLY A 77 7.34 8.39 0.73
N PRO A 78 7.56 9.71 0.63
CA PRO A 78 7.24 10.67 1.69
C PRO A 78 5.75 10.89 1.81
N GLN A 79 5.30 11.45 2.93
CA GLN A 79 3.92 11.82 3.14
C GLN A 79 3.53 12.96 2.19
N CYS A 80 2.69 12.65 1.23
CA CYS A 80 2.11 13.59 0.27
C CYS A 80 0.87 12.98 -0.38
N GLY A 81 -0.01 13.83 -0.89
CA GLY A 81 -1.10 13.45 -1.78
C GLY A 81 -0.66 13.59 -3.24
N ILE A 82 -0.98 12.60 -4.05
CA ILE A 82 -0.66 12.59 -5.48
C ILE A 82 -1.97 12.61 -6.27
N ILE A 83 -2.05 13.49 -7.27
CA ILE A 83 -3.17 13.56 -8.21
C ILE A 83 -2.61 13.33 -9.60
N ALA A 84 -3.15 12.36 -10.32
CA ALA A 84 -2.75 12.06 -11.69
C ALA A 84 -3.97 11.85 -12.60
N GLY A 85 -3.83 12.13 -13.90
CA GLY A 85 -4.89 11.91 -14.87
C GLY A 85 -4.90 12.91 -16.01
N ARG A 86 -6.08 13.23 -16.53
CA ARG A 86 -6.27 14.09 -17.69
C ARG A 86 -5.59 15.45 -17.54
N LYS A 87 -4.82 15.81 -18.56
CA LYS A 87 -4.00 17.03 -18.60
C LYS A 87 -4.81 18.31 -18.38
N ASP A 88 -6.00 18.42 -18.99
CA ASP A 88 -6.88 19.56 -18.88
C ASP A 88 -7.39 19.77 -17.44
N LEU A 89 -7.75 18.67 -16.75
CA LEU A 89 -8.19 18.70 -15.37
C LEU A 89 -7.03 19.05 -14.42
N ILE A 90 -5.86 18.47 -14.61
CA ILE A 90 -4.65 18.80 -13.85
C ILE A 90 -4.29 20.30 -14.06
N ALA A 91 -4.41 20.82 -15.27
CA ALA A 91 -4.17 22.24 -15.54
C ALA A 91 -5.17 23.16 -14.79
N ARG A 92 -6.44 22.74 -14.67
CA ARG A 92 -7.45 23.48 -13.87
C ARG A 92 -7.10 23.45 -12.38
N ILE A 93 -6.71 22.30 -11.84
CA ILE A 93 -6.27 22.15 -10.44
C ILE A 93 -5.06 23.04 -10.18
N ASN A 94 -4.09 23.07 -11.09
CA ASN A 94 -2.87 23.85 -10.96
C ASN A 94 -3.10 25.38 -10.94
N ARG A 95 -4.20 25.85 -11.52
CA ARG A 95 -4.61 27.28 -11.52
C ARG A 95 -5.42 27.67 -10.28
N ASN A 96 -5.89 26.68 -9.50
CA ASN A 96 -6.66 26.98 -8.30
C ASN A 96 -5.75 27.59 -7.21
N ALA A 97 -6.23 28.63 -6.54
CA ALA A 97 -5.48 29.31 -5.48
C ALA A 97 -5.13 28.40 -4.30
N MET A 98 -5.98 27.40 -3.99
CA MET A 98 -5.74 26.40 -2.95
C MET A 98 -4.46 25.60 -3.17
N LYS A 99 -4.02 25.40 -4.43
CA LYS A 99 -2.77 24.73 -4.71
C LYS A 99 -1.57 25.36 -4.00
N ARG A 100 -1.58 26.70 -3.87
CA ARG A 100 -0.50 27.42 -3.17
C ARG A 100 -0.42 27.05 -1.69
N ALA A 101 -1.56 26.92 -1.04
CA ALA A 101 -1.66 26.54 0.37
C ALA A 101 -1.29 25.08 0.61
N MET A 102 -1.63 24.19 -0.34
CA MET A 102 -1.50 22.73 -0.22
C MET A 102 -0.22 22.17 -0.86
N ARG A 103 0.70 23.00 -1.34
CA ARG A 103 1.92 22.52 -2.00
C ARG A 103 2.87 21.85 -0.99
N CYS A 104 3.49 20.74 -1.40
CA CYS A 104 4.60 20.15 -0.67
C CYS A 104 5.85 21.04 -0.70
N ASP A 105 6.68 20.89 0.32
CA ASP A 105 8.01 21.51 0.36
C ASP A 105 8.99 20.84 -0.63
N LYS A 106 10.17 21.45 -0.79
CA LYS A 106 11.18 20.98 -1.74
C LYS A 106 11.78 19.63 -1.37
N LEU A 107 11.91 19.32 -0.07
CA LEU A 107 12.48 18.05 0.40
C LEU A 107 11.52 16.90 0.10
N THR A 108 10.24 17.08 0.39
CA THR A 108 9.18 16.12 0.05
C THR A 108 9.16 15.84 -1.46
N VAL A 109 9.23 16.87 -2.30
CA VAL A 109 9.26 16.71 -3.77
C VAL A 109 10.53 15.97 -4.22
N ALA A 110 11.69 16.28 -3.66
CA ALA A 110 12.95 15.61 -3.97
C ALA A 110 12.93 14.15 -3.56
N ALA A 111 12.44 13.83 -2.37
CA ALA A 111 12.28 12.47 -1.88
C ALA A 111 11.31 11.65 -2.75
N LEU A 112 10.16 12.22 -3.09
CA LEU A 112 9.20 11.58 -4.01
C LEU A 112 9.81 11.32 -5.38
N SER A 113 10.55 12.29 -5.93
CA SER A 113 11.25 12.13 -7.21
C SER A 113 12.26 10.98 -7.18
N ALA A 114 13.02 10.83 -6.08
CA ALA A 114 13.95 9.73 -5.89
C ALA A 114 13.25 8.37 -5.88
N VAL A 115 12.13 8.26 -5.16
CA VAL A 115 11.30 7.04 -5.11
C VAL A 115 10.74 6.71 -6.48
N LEU A 116 10.14 7.68 -7.19
CA LEU A 116 9.55 7.45 -8.50
C LEU A 116 10.60 7.00 -9.55
N LYS A 117 11.84 7.50 -9.46
CA LYS A 117 12.95 7.01 -10.31
C LYS A 117 13.25 5.53 -10.10
N ILE A 118 13.11 5.02 -8.87
CA ILE A 118 13.29 3.59 -8.59
C ILE A 118 12.21 2.76 -9.30
N TYR A 119 10.98 3.26 -9.37
CA TYR A 119 9.86 2.61 -10.07
C TYR A 119 10.02 2.56 -11.59
N GLY A 120 10.94 3.32 -12.18
CA GLY A 120 11.33 3.19 -13.58
C GLY A 120 11.86 1.78 -13.96
N ASN A 121 12.27 0.99 -12.93
CA ASN A 121 12.60 -0.43 -13.10
C ASN A 121 11.84 -1.23 -12.02
N PRO A 122 10.74 -1.93 -12.38
CA PRO A 122 9.89 -2.64 -11.43
C PRO A 122 10.62 -3.70 -10.59
N GLU A 123 11.56 -4.44 -11.17
CA GLU A 123 12.34 -5.47 -10.46
C GLU A 123 13.23 -4.84 -9.38
N LYS A 124 13.90 -3.73 -9.73
CA LYS A 124 14.69 -2.98 -8.75
C LYS A 124 13.83 -2.33 -7.68
N ALA A 125 12.60 -1.91 -8.02
CA ALA A 125 11.69 -1.31 -7.06
C ALA A 125 11.32 -2.30 -5.94
N VAL A 126 10.99 -3.54 -6.29
CA VAL A 126 10.69 -4.61 -5.30
C VAL A 126 11.85 -4.82 -4.31
N GLN A 127 13.08 -4.71 -4.78
CA GLN A 127 14.26 -4.92 -3.91
C GLN A 127 14.62 -3.67 -3.10
N LYS A 128 14.52 -2.48 -3.69
CA LYS A 128 15.03 -1.22 -3.11
C LYS A 128 14.02 -0.50 -2.23
N ILE A 129 12.73 -0.64 -2.50
CA ILE A 129 11.69 0.01 -1.69
C ILE A 129 11.39 -0.87 -0.48
N PRO A 130 11.66 -0.41 0.75
CA PRO A 130 11.53 -1.23 1.95
C PRO A 130 10.13 -1.82 2.13
N THR A 131 9.08 -1.02 1.87
CA THR A 131 7.68 -1.46 1.96
C THR A 131 7.41 -2.65 1.04
N LEU A 132 7.81 -2.58 -0.22
CA LEU A 132 7.62 -3.67 -1.19
C LEU A 132 8.47 -4.89 -0.83
N ARG A 133 9.73 -4.69 -0.48
CA ARG A 133 10.64 -5.77 -0.08
C ARG A 133 10.12 -6.54 1.13
N LEU A 134 9.59 -5.86 2.13
CA LEU A 134 9.04 -6.50 3.32
C LEU A 134 7.71 -7.20 3.04
N LEU A 135 6.84 -6.56 2.25
CA LEU A 135 5.54 -7.10 1.86
C LEU A 135 5.66 -8.41 1.05
N LEU A 136 6.65 -8.46 0.17
CA LEU A 136 6.86 -9.57 -0.77
C LEU A 136 7.86 -10.61 -0.27
N ARG A 137 8.31 -10.48 0.97
CA ARG A 137 9.30 -11.37 1.55
C ARG A 137 8.74 -12.78 1.72
N PRO A 138 9.39 -13.83 1.15
CA PRO A 138 8.96 -15.21 1.33
C PRO A 138 8.97 -15.65 2.81
N LYS A 139 8.00 -16.49 3.20
CA LYS A 139 7.92 -17.04 4.57
C LYS A 139 9.23 -17.72 5.00
N GLU A 140 9.86 -18.44 4.10
CA GLU A 140 11.13 -19.15 4.34
C GLU A 140 12.25 -18.20 4.74
N GLU A 141 12.35 -17.03 4.09
CA GLU A 141 13.34 -16.02 4.48
C GLU A 141 13.05 -15.44 5.87
N ILE A 142 11.77 -15.24 6.19
CA ILE A 142 11.35 -14.77 7.52
C ILE A 142 11.73 -15.82 8.56
N LYS A 143 11.44 -17.10 8.29
CA LYS A 143 11.78 -18.23 9.15
C LYS A 143 13.27 -18.32 9.40
N ASN A 144 14.11 -18.17 8.38
CA ASN A 144 15.58 -18.16 8.52
C ASN A 144 16.06 -17.05 9.48
N VAL A 145 15.41 -15.89 9.48
CA VAL A 145 15.73 -14.82 10.45
C VAL A 145 15.28 -15.21 11.86
N VAL A 146 14.09 -15.79 12.00
CA VAL A 146 13.57 -16.30 13.28
C VAL A 146 14.52 -17.33 13.87
N ASP A 147 14.92 -18.33 13.08
CA ASP A 147 15.82 -19.41 13.53
C ASP A 147 17.20 -18.87 13.94
N ARG A 148 17.70 -17.83 13.30
CA ARG A 148 18.96 -17.17 13.65
C ARG A 148 18.88 -16.40 14.97
N VAL A 149 17.75 -15.76 15.26
CA VAL A 149 17.56 -14.89 16.44
C VAL A 149 17.14 -15.71 17.67
N LEU A 150 16.39 -16.78 17.48
CA LEU A 150 15.78 -17.59 18.53
C LEU A 150 16.74 -18.07 19.62
N PRO A 151 17.96 -18.63 19.33
CA PRO A 151 18.85 -19.13 20.35
C PRO A 151 19.28 -18.07 21.36
N LYS A 152 19.56 -16.86 20.84
CA LYS A 152 19.95 -15.71 21.69
C LYS A 152 18.82 -15.26 22.59
N LEU A 153 17.58 -15.18 22.04
CA LEU A 153 16.41 -14.82 22.82
C LEU A 153 16.09 -15.85 23.90
N ARG A 154 16.16 -17.15 23.58
CA ARG A 154 15.97 -18.22 24.58
C ARG A 154 16.91 -18.09 25.73
N LEU A 155 18.20 -17.90 25.47
CA LEU A 155 19.23 -17.74 26.51
C LEU A 155 18.94 -16.55 27.42
N HIS A 156 18.60 -15.40 26.83
CA HIS A 156 18.34 -14.18 27.60
C HIS A 156 17.06 -14.24 28.42
N MET A 157 16.05 -14.95 27.93
CA MET A 157 14.71 -14.98 28.53
C MET A 157 14.42 -16.27 29.31
N GLU A 158 15.39 -17.17 29.45
CA GLU A 158 15.21 -18.48 30.06
C GLU A 158 14.52 -18.46 31.42
N ARG A 159 14.82 -17.47 32.25
CA ARG A 159 14.27 -17.33 33.62
C ARG A 159 12.89 -16.67 33.64
N THR A 160 12.50 -15.90 32.59
CA THR A 160 11.36 -15.03 32.61
C THR A 160 10.26 -15.43 31.63
N ALA A 161 10.60 -16.12 30.54
CA ALA A 161 9.65 -16.49 29.50
C ALA A 161 10.01 -17.79 28.79
N ASN A 162 8.98 -18.41 28.20
CA ASN A 162 9.14 -19.44 27.18
C ASN A 162 9.15 -18.78 25.81
N VAL A 163 10.13 -19.16 24.97
CA VAL A 163 10.30 -18.56 23.64
C VAL A 163 10.28 -19.66 22.60
N GLU A 164 9.33 -19.59 21.66
CA GLU A 164 9.12 -20.62 20.64
C GLU A 164 8.90 -20.00 19.26
N VAL A 165 9.19 -20.75 18.20
CA VAL A 165 8.84 -20.39 16.81
C VAL A 165 7.38 -20.72 16.59
N VAL A 166 6.66 -19.83 15.95
CA VAL A 166 5.29 -20.07 15.55
C VAL A 166 5.09 -19.70 14.09
N ASP A 167 4.34 -20.55 13.39
CA ASP A 167 3.77 -20.19 12.10
C ASP A 167 2.63 -19.22 12.34
N CYS A 168 2.65 -18.11 11.63
CA CYS A 168 1.64 -17.06 11.77
C CYS A 168 1.31 -16.42 10.43
N GLN A 169 0.36 -15.51 10.46
CA GLN A 169 -0.01 -14.69 9.33
C GLN A 169 0.27 -13.23 9.66
N SER A 170 0.90 -12.52 8.73
CA SER A 170 1.12 -11.07 8.81
C SER A 170 0.03 -10.34 8.07
N GLN A 171 -0.36 -9.19 8.60
CA GLN A 171 -1.29 -8.25 7.96
C GLN A 171 -0.50 -7.14 7.29
N VAL A 172 -0.96 -6.67 6.12
CA VAL A 172 -0.29 -5.62 5.35
C VAL A 172 -0.28 -4.26 6.09
N GLY A 173 -1.20 -4.08 7.01
CA GLY A 173 -1.27 -2.91 7.88
C GLY A 173 -2.61 -2.18 7.81
N SER A 174 -2.87 -1.33 8.80
CA SER A 174 -4.14 -0.62 8.95
C SER A 174 -4.41 0.42 7.86
N GLY A 175 -3.39 0.86 7.14
CA GLY A 175 -3.50 1.87 6.08
C GLY A 175 -3.67 1.31 4.68
N ALA A 176 -3.54 -0.02 4.50
CA ALA A 176 -3.65 -0.66 3.19
C ALA A 176 -3.99 -2.15 3.33
N LEU A 177 -4.98 -2.61 2.58
CA LEU A 177 -5.33 -4.03 2.44
C LEU A 177 -5.57 -4.77 3.79
N PRO A 178 -6.48 -4.32 4.65
CA PRO A 178 -6.65 -4.82 6.02
C PRO A 178 -7.03 -6.31 6.10
N ASN A 179 -7.58 -6.89 5.02
CA ASN A 179 -8.03 -8.28 4.98
C ASN A 179 -7.05 -9.23 4.32
N GLN A 180 -5.91 -8.74 3.85
CA GLN A 180 -4.92 -9.62 3.26
C GLN A 180 -3.96 -10.13 4.31
N LEU A 181 -4.03 -11.43 4.54
CA LEU A 181 -3.13 -12.15 5.42
C LEU A 181 -2.06 -12.84 4.57
N LEU A 182 -0.81 -12.69 4.99
CA LEU A 182 0.36 -13.25 4.32
C LEU A 182 0.97 -14.34 5.19
N PRO A 183 1.32 -15.51 4.63
CA PRO A 183 2.07 -16.52 5.36
C PRO A 183 3.34 -15.93 5.94
N SER A 184 3.57 -16.15 7.22
CA SER A 184 4.69 -15.59 7.98
C SER A 184 5.19 -16.56 9.03
N ALA A 185 6.28 -16.22 9.69
CA ALA A 185 6.79 -16.88 10.87
C ALA A 185 7.12 -15.84 11.94
N GLY A 186 6.96 -16.21 13.18
CA GLY A 186 7.19 -15.31 14.30
C GLY A 186 7.83 -16.01 15.50
N ILE A 187 8.18 -15.22 16.49
CA ILE A 187 8.64 -15.70 17.79
C ILE A 187 7.55 -15.37 18.81
N ALA A 188 6.96 -16.41 19.41
CA ALA A 188 6.05 -16.25 20.52
C ALA A 188 6.83 -16.21 21.85
N ILE A 189 6.58 -15.18 22.65
CA ILE A 189 7.18 -15.00 23.98
C ILE A 189 6.05 -15.07 25.01
N ARG A 190 6.06 -16.12 25.83
CA ARG A 190 5.07 -16.32 26.89
C ARG A 190 5.76 -16.17 28.25
N LEU A 191 5.37 -15.16 28.99
CA LEU A 191 5.90 -14.94 30.31
C LEU A 191 5.59 -16.13 31.22
N LYS A 192 6.57 -16.57 32.01
CA LYS A 192 6.36 -17.53 33.06
C LYS A 192 5.66 -16.82 34.21
N ASN A 193 4.51 -17.35 34.66
CA ASN A 193 3.83 -16.77 35.80
C ASN A 193 4.82 -16.75 37.00
N LYS A 194 5.07 -15.57 37.53
CA LYS A 194 5.69 -15.49 38.87
C LYS A 194 4.66 -16.05 39.85
N LYS A 195 4.95 -17.20 40.45
CA LYS A 195 4.26 -17.64 41.67
C LYS A 195 4.50 -16.63 42.76
#